data_f24cd408eeffcc0d21f13018e5b51334
#
_entry.id   f24cd408eeffcc0d21f13018e5b51334
#
_cell.length_a   1.000
_cell.length_b   1.000
_cell.length_c   1.000
_cell.angle_alpha   90.00
_cell.angle_beta   90.00
_cell.angle_gamma   90.00
#
_symmetry.space_group_name_H-M   'P 1'
#
loop_
_entity.id
_entity.type
_entity.pdbx_description
1 polymer ?
#
loop_
_entity_poly.entity_id
_entity_poly.type
_entity_poly.pdbx_seq_one_letter_code
_entity_poly.pdbx_strand_id
1 'polypeptide(L)'
;MAQPTISRVETGRLLPSPETVERLSLALDLDQDARQELNTLLARLRDEVSRLKGGLAGREAANAARVRSSKWVAVFSSAMIPALLQTAEYARLAVAIGRDVDEDDAAKAAAVRVDAQAVLFEDGRRFAFVLTEGGVRTWPGSPSLMLAQLDRLAQVSTLPHVRLGVVPWKVEAPVFPLHGFTVFDGSVSVVESLTGDLTLTEAAEVGAHEEAFGAFANAAVYGGELEALLGEIAADFRELVKQLNS
;
A
#
# COMPACT_ATOMS: atom_id res chain seq x y z
N MET A 1 -27.70 -27.26 11.99
CA MET A 1 -27.75 -26.23 10.93
C MET A 1 -28.81 -26.61 9.92
N ALA A 2 -29.49 -25.59 9.32
CA ALA A 2 -30.46 -25.89 8.27
C ALA A 2 -29.74 -26.27 6.96
N GLN A 3 -30.22 -27.28 6.24
CA GLN A 3 -29.65 -27.74 4.96
C GLN A 3 -29.42 -26.58 3.93
N PRO A 4 -30.33 -25.60 3.80
CA PRO A 4 -30.10 -24.45 2.89
C PRO A 4 -28.88 -23.60 3.23
N THR A 5 -28.52 -23.49 4.50
CA THR A 5 -27.35 -22.76 4.95
C THR A 5 -26.05 -23.47 4.55
N ILE A 6 -26.00 -24.78 4.73
CA ILE A 6 -24.86 -25.62 4.34
C ILE A 6 -24.65 -25.52 2.83
N SER A 7 -25.70 -25.74 2.03
CA SER A 7 -25.63 -25.67 0.58
C SER A 7 -25.16 -24.30 0.05
N ARG A 8 -25.55 -23.22 0.71
CA ARG A 8 -25.07 -21.85 0.33
C ARG A 8 -23.60 -21.62 0.69
N VAL A 9 -23.11 -22.23 1.76
CA VAL A 9 -21.68 -22.20 2.12
C VAL A 9 -20.88 -23.03 1.12
N GLU A 10 -21.28 -24.27 0.85
CA GLU A 10 -20.63 -25.19 -0.10
C GLU A 10 -20.56 -24.60 -1.53
N THR A 11 -21.58 -23.87 -1.93
CA THR A 11 -21.64 -23.24 -3.26
C THR A 11 -21.02 -21.84 -3.32
N GLY A 12 -20.36 -21.38 -2.23
CA GLY A 12 -19.74 -20.07 -2.16
C GLY A 12 -20.70 -18.88 -2.16
N ARG A 13 -22.01 -19.13 -1.99
CA ARG A 13 -23.07 -18.10 -1.96
C ARG A 13 -23.26 -17.44 -0.60
N LEU A 14 -22.62 -17.96 0.43
CA LEU A 14 -22.65 -17.46 1.80
C LEU A 14 -21.31 -17.65 2.46
N LEU A 15 -20.70 -16.56 2.89
CA LEU A 15 -19.52 -16.60 3.74
C LEU A 15 -19.96 -17.04 5.15
N PRO A 16 -19.45 -18.17 5.70
CA PRO A 16 -19.87 -18.67 7.00
C PRO A 16 -19.42 -17.74 8.13
N SER A 17 -20.14 -17.79 9.26
CA SER A 17 -19.64 -17.17 10.50
C SER A 17 -18.58 -18.08 11.16
N PRO A 18 -17.69 -17.54 12.04
CA PRO A 18 -16.75 -18.36 12.80
C PRO A 18 -17.44 -19.49 13.56
N GLU A 19 -18.57 -19.19 14.19
CA GLU A 19 -19.42 -20.18 14.87
C GLU A 19 -19.92 -21.26 13.91
N THR A 20 -20.25 -20.89 12.67
CA THR A 20 -20.68 -21.85 11.64
C THR A 20 -19.53 -22.77 11.24
N VAL A 21 -18.32 -22.22 11.05
CA VAL A 21 -17.11 -23.01 10.72
C VAL A 21 -16.76 -23.94 11.88
N GLU A 22 -16.79 -23.47 13.11
CA GLU A 22 -16.52 -24.30 14.29
C GLU A 22 -17.51 -25.47 14.40
N ARG A 23 -18.81 -25.22 14.23
CA ARG A 23 -19.85 -26.27 14.24
C ARG A 23 -19.68 -27.28 13.10
N LEU A 24 -19.28 -26.83 11.91
CA LEU A 24 -18.99 -27.73 10.79
C LEU A 24 -17.74 -28.57 11.07
N SER A 25 -16.68 -27.97 11.59
CA SER A 25 -15.44 -28.64 11.95
C SER A 25 -15.64 -29.74 13.00
N LEU A 26 -16.52 -29.47 13.98
CA LEU A 26 -16.91 -30.46 14.99
C LEU A 26 -17.77 -31.59 14.39
N ALA A 27 -18.72 -31.24 13.52
CA ALA A 27 -19.61 -32.22 12.89
C ALA A 27 -18.89 -33.15 11.90
N LEU A 28 -17.77 -32.68 11.30
CA LEU A 28 -16.93 -33.41 10.35
C LEU A 28 -15.74 -34.10 11.04
N ASP A 29 -15.64 -34.00 12.35
CA ASP A 29 -14.55 -34.57 13.18
C ASP A 29 -13.13 -34.15 12.66
N LEU A 30 -12.99 -32.90 12.25
CA LEU A 30 -11.70 -32.39 11.77
C LEU A 30 -10.71 -32.33 12.93
N ASP A 31 -9.45 -32.63 12.63
CA ASP A 31 -8.35 -32.46 13.58
C ASP A 31 -8.07 -30.98 13.89
N GLN A 32 -7.17 -30.72 14.83
CA GLN A 32 -6.88 -29.37 15.30
C GLN A 32 -6.20 -28.53 14.20
N ASP A 33 -5.35 -29.13 13.40
CA ASP A 33 -4.61 -28.42 12.34
C ASP A 33 -5.57 -27.97 11.22
N ALA A 34 -6.45 -28.85 10.76
CA ALA A 34 -7.49 -28.53 9.78
C ALA A 34 -8.47 -27.45 10.28
N ARG A 35 -8.81 -27.45 11.58
CA ARG A 35 -9.65 -26.39 12.19
C ARG A 35 -8.94 -25.05 12.20
N GLN A 36 -7.65 -25.05 12.51
CA GLN A 36 -6.84 -23.81 12.54
C GLN A 36 -6.68 -23.25 11.13
N GLU A 37 -6.44 -24.10 10.12
CA GLU A 37 -6.38 -23.71 8.72
C GLU A 37 -7.70 -23.09 8.22
N LEU A 38 -8.83 -23.73 8.48
CA LEU A 38 -10.16 -23.21 8.13
C LEU A 38 -10.47 -21.85 8.80
N ASN A 39 -10.10 -21.68 10.06
CA ASN A 39 -10.28 -20.41 10.75
C ASN A 39 -9.40 -19.32 10.16
N THR A 40 -8.16 -19.64 9.79
CA THR A 40 -7.23 -18.72 9.11
C THR A 40 -7.78 -18.30 7.74
N LEU A 41 -8.26 -19.25 6.93
CA LEU A 41 -8.89 -18.97 5.65
C LEU A 41 -10.15 -18.11 5.79
N LEU A 42 -10.99 -18.41 6.79
CA LEU A 42 -12.18 -17.62 7.07
C LEU A 42 -11.84 -16.17 7.46
N ALA A 43 -10.82 -15.97 8.30
CA ALA A 43 -10.36 -14.64 8.70
C ALA A 43 -9.87 -13.85 7.48
N ARG A 44 -9.07 -14.47 6.61
CA ARG A 44 -8.60 -13.87 5.34
C ARG A 44 -9.77 -13.47 4.43
N LEU A 45 -10.72 -14.38 4.19
CA LEU A 45 -11.89 -14.10 3.34
C LEU A 45 -12.79 -13.00 3.92
N ARG A 46 -12.96 -12.95 5.24
CA ARG A 46 -13.75 -11.90 5.90
C ARG A 46 -13.11 -10.53 5.79
N ASP A 47 -11.79 -10.46 5.95
CA ASP A 47 -11.02 -9.25 5.73
C ASP A 47 -11.19 -8.75 4.28
N GLU A 48 -11.08 -9.63 3.31
CA GLU A 48 -11.23 -9.31 1.89
C GLU A 48 -12.65 -8.83 1.56
N VAL A 49 -13.68 -9.54 2.04
CA VAL A 49 -15.08 -9.11 1.86
C VAL A 49 -15.39 -7.81 2.59
N SER A 50 -14.79 -7.56 3.75
CA SER A 50 -14.93 -6.30 4.47
C SER A 50 -14.34 -5.12 3.69
N ARG A 51 -13.15 -5.32 3.10
CA ARG A 51 -12.51 -4.32 2.22
C ARG A 51 -13.35 -4.02 0.99
N LEU A 52 -13.89 -5.05 0.33
CA LEU A 52 -14.76 -4.90 -0.83
C LEU A 52 -16.06 -4.16 -0.50
N LYS A 53 -16.63 -4.37 0.70
CA LYS A 53 -17.87 -3.72 1.15
C LYS A 53 -17.64 -2.31 1.70
N GLY A 54 -16.45 -2.00 2.17
CA GLY A 54 -16.11 -0.71 2.76
C GLY A 54 -15.78 0.39 1.74
N GLY A 55 -15.82 0.11 0.44
CA GLY A 55 -15.39 1.04 -0.59
C GLY A 55 -13.91 1.43 -0.47
N LEU A 56 -13.53 2.59 -0.98
CA LEU A 56 -12.17 3.11 -0.90
C LEU A 56 -11.76 3.43 0.54
N ALA A 57 -12.62 4.09 1.30
CA ALA A 57 -12.35 4.44 2.69
C ALA A 57 -12.10 3.20 3.56
N GLY A 58 -12.86 2.12 3.33
CA GLY A 58 -12.66 0.84 4.02
C GLY A 58 -11.31 0.18 3.69
N ARG A 59 -10.88 0.24 2.44
CA ARG A 59 -9.55 -0.23 2.01
C ARG A 59 -8.42 0.57 2.66
N GLU A 60 -8.51 1.89 2.61
CA GLU A 60 -7.53 2.78 3.26
C GLU A 60 -7.47 2.54 4.78
N ALA A 61 -8.62 2.34 5.43
CA ALA A 61 -8.68 2.04 6.86
C ALA A 61 -8.00 0.69 7.20
N ALA A 62 -8.18 -0.33 6.38
CA ALA A 62 -7.52 -1.63 6.54
C ALA A 62 -6.00 -1.51 6.38
N ASN A 63 -5.53 -0.77 5.36
CA ASN A 63 -4.11 -0.51 5.16
C ASN A 63 -3.51 0.32 6.31
N ALA A 64 -4.20 1.36 6.76
CA ALA A 64 -3.80 2.16 7.91
C ALA A 64 -3.69 1.32 9.20
N ALA A 65 -4.63 0.42 9.46
CA ALA A 65 -4.59 -0.49 10.60
C ALA A 65 -3.38 -1.43 10.53
N ARG A 66 -3.05 -1.96 9.35
CA ARG A 66 -1.88 -2.82 9.14
C ARG A 66 -0.58 -2.06 9.38
N VAL A 67 -0.45 -0.85 8.84
CA VAL A 67 0.70 0.03 9.09
C VAL A 67 0.86 0.29 10.59
N ARG A 68 -0.24 0.63 11.30
CA ARG A 68 -0.21 0.90 12.75
C ARG A 68 0.14 -0.34 13.59
N SER A 69 -0.14 -1.54 13.14
CA SER A 69 0.21 -2.78 13.86
C SER A 69 1.64 -3.24 13.60
N SER A 70 2.31 -2.74 12.55
CA SER A 70 3.64 -3.20 12.13
C SER A 70 4.76 -2.36 12.74
N LYS A 71 5.90 -3.00 13.01
CA LYS A 71 7.15 -2.36 13.48
C LYS A 71 8.09 -2.01 12.33
N TRP A 72 8.02 -2.77 11.27
CA TRP A 72 8.82 -2.58 10.06
C TRP A 72 7.91 -2.56 8.83
N VAL A 73 8.01 -1.51 8.03
CA VAL A 73 7.25 -1.37 6.78
C VAL A 73 8.20 -1.01 5.66
N ALA A 74 8.27 -1.87 4.64
CA ALA A 74 9.04 -1.64 3.42
C ALA A 74 8.08 -1.44 2.24
N VAL A 75 8.18 -0.30 1.57
CA VAL A 75 7.29 0.08 0.45
C VAL A 75 8.11 0.27 -0.80
N PHE A 76 7.84 -0.51 -1.83
CA PHE A 76 8.29 -0.22 -3.19
C PHE A 76 7.14 0.35 -4.01
N SER A 77 7.37 1.48 -4.67
CA SER A 77 6.38 2.11 -5.53
C SER A 77 6.94 2.45 -6.90
N SER A 78 6.35 1.86 -7.95
CA SER A 78 6.80 2.03 -9.33
C SER A 78 6.11 3.18 -10.08
N ALA A 79 4.90 3.57 -9.68
CA ALA A 79 4.03 4.41 -10.51
C ALA A 79 3.53 5.69 -9.84
N MET A 80 3.58 5.79 -8.51
CA MET A 80 3.05 6.94 -7.75
C MET A 80 3.77 7.10 -6.42
N ILE A 81 3.55 8.20 -5.74
CA ILE A 81 4.09 8.43 -4.40
C ILE A 81 3.26 7.60 -3.39
N PRO A 82 3.91 6.81 -2.49
CA PRO A 82 3.22 6.01 -1.48
C PRO A 82 2.33 6.84 -0.56
N ALA A 83 1.21 6.28 -0.12
CA ALA A 83 0.19 6.94 0.71
C ALA A 83 0.75 7.66 1.94
N LEU A 84 1.71 7.05 2.64
CA LEU A 84 2.35 7.62 3.82
C LEU A 84 3.20 8.87 3.54
N LEU A 85 3.62 9.08 2.29
CA LEU A 85 4.47 10.20 1.88
C LEU A 85 3.70 11.32 1.18
N GLN A 86 2.39 11.16 0.92
CA GLN A 86 1.59 12.11 0.17
C GLN A 86 1.28 13.38 0.98
N THR A 87 1.21 14.51 0.29
CA THR A 87 0.53 15.70 0.83
C THR A 87 -0.99 15.46 0.83
N ALA A 88 -1.75 16.23 1.62
CA ALA A 88 -3.21 16.09 1.66
C ALA A 88 -3.86 16.32 0.28
N GLU A 89 -3.35 17.27 -0.49
CA GLU A 89 -3.85 17.58 -1.82
C GLU A 89 -3.53 16.46 -2.82
N TYR A 90 -2.30 15.93 -2.79
CA TYR A 90 -1.93 14.77 -3.61
C TYR A 90 -2.81 13.56 -3.27
N ALA A 91 -3.00 13.26 -1.97
CA ALA A 91 -3.82 12.14 -1.51
C ALA A 91 -5.27 12.25 -2.02
N ARG A 92 -5.87 13.45 -1.94
CA ARG A 92 -7.23 13.70 -2.43
C ARG A 92 -7.39 13.41 -3.91
N LEU A 93 -6.42 13.81 -4.74
CA LEU A 93 -6.44 13.55 -6.17
C LEU A 93 -6.12 12.09 -6.48
N ALA A 94 -5.12 11.51 -5.81
CA ALA A 94 -4.67 10.14 -6.07
C ALA A 94 -5.74 9.08 -5.78
N VAL A 95 -6.64 9.30 -4.82
CA VAL A 95 -7.74 8.37 -4.54
C VAL A 95 -8.87 8.47 -5.56
N ALA A 96 -9.09 9.64 -6.16
CA ALA A 96 -10.21 9.91 -7.05
C ALA A 96 -9.89 9.69 -8.54
N ILE A 97 -8.64 9.96 -8.96
CA ILE A 97 -8.28 10.01 -10.37
C ILE A 97 -8.44 8.64 -11.06
N GLY A 98 -9.11 8.65 -12.22
CA GLY A 98 -9.31 7.44 -13.04
C GLY A 98 -10.27 6.41 -12.43
N ARG A 99 -11.03 6.77 -11.39
CA ARG A 99 -11.99 5.90 -10.72
C ARG A 99 -13.39 6.54 -10.74
N ASP A 100 -14.39 5.71 -10.98
CA ASP A 100 -15.80 6.07 -10.77
C ASP A 100 -16.15 5.78 -9.30
N VAL A 101 -15.91 6.75 -8.45
CA VAL A 101 -16.13 6.65 -7.00
C VAL A 101 -16.98 7.81 -6.51
N ASP A 102 -17.76 7.54 -5.49
CA ASP A 102 -18.50 8.56 -4.77
C ASP A 102 -17.56 9.60 -4.14
N GLU A 103 -17.88 10.89 -4.28
CA GLU A 103 -17.04 11.98 -3.78
C GLU A 103 -16.84 11.93 -2.26
N ASP A 104 -17.87 11.52 -1.53
CA ASP A 104 -17.83 11.38 -0.07
C ASP A 104 -16.91 10.22 0.34
N ASP A 105 -16.95 9.10 -0.37
CA ASP A 105 -16.07 7.95 -0.11
C ASP A 105 -14.62 8.31 -0.46
N ALA A 106 -14.37 9.01 -1.57
CA ALA A 106 -13.05 9.50 -1.93
C ALA A 106 -12.49 10.49 -0.90
N ALA A 107 -13.32 11.42 -0.40
CA ALA A 107 -12.92 12.37 0.64
C ALA A 107 -12.57 11.67 1.95
N LYS A 108 -13.38 10.69 2.37
CA LYS A 108 -13.11 9.86 3.56
C LYS A 108 -11.84 9.04 3.39
N ALA A 109 -11.64 8.43 2.22
CA ALA A 109 -10.43 7.67 1.91
C ALA A 109 -9.16 8.54 2.00
N ALA A 110 -9.20 9.75 1.42
CA ALA A 110 -8.10 10.70 1.51
C ALA A 110 -7.83 11.14 2.96
N ALA A 111 -8.86 11.38 3.76
CA ALA A 111 -8.72 11.75 5.17
C ALA A 111 -8.07 10.61 5.97
N VAL A 112 -8.51 9.37 5.79
CA VAL A 112 -7.91 8.17 6.44
C VAL A 112 -6.44 8.04 6.06
N ARG A 113 -6.10 8.26 4.79
CA ARG A 113 -4.72 8.19 4.28
C ARG A 113 -3.81 9.23 4.93
N VAL A 114 -4.29 10.47 5.04
CA VAL A 114 -3.54 11.55 5.69
C VAL A 114 -3.39 11.30 7.20
N ASP A 115 -4.45 10.85 7.87
CA ASP A 115 -4.42 10.54 9.30
C ASP A 115 -3.46 9.39 9.64
N ALA A 116 -3.36 8.39 8.76
CA ALA A 116 -2.42 7.28 8.92
C ALA A 116 -0.95 7.72 8.91
N GLN A 117 -0.62 8.88 8.33
CA GLN A 117 0.75 9.39 8.26
C GLN A 117 1.34 9.78 9.62
N ALA A 118 0.49 9.96 10.65
CA ALA A 118 0.94 10.21 12.02
C ALA A 118 1.90 9.13 12.52
N VAL A 119 1.78 7.88 12.02
CA VAL A 119 2.65 6.76 12.35
C VAL A 119 4.12 7.00 12.01
N LEU A 120 4.42 7.88 11.04
CA LEU A 120 5.79 8.27 10.69
C LEU A 120 6.50 9.07 11.79
N PHE A 121 5.79 9.52 12.81
CA PHE A 121 6.33 10.29 13.93
C PHE A 121 6.25 9.51 15.26
N GLU A 122 5.86 8.23 15.20
CA GLU A 122 5.81 7.35 16.36
C GLU A 122 7.14 6.63 16.57
N ASP A 123 7.61 6.59 17.82
CA ASP A 123 8.82 5.87 18.19
C ASP A 123 8.69 4.34 18.04
N GLY A 124 9.84 3.68 17.85
CA GLY A 124 9.94 2.22 17.82
C GLY A 124 9.49 1.56 16.51
N ARG A 125 9.23 2.34 15.48
CA ARG A 125 8.92 1.87 14.12
C ARG A 125 10.03 2.23 13.13
N ARG A 126 10.13 1.48 12.06
CA ARG A 126 11.07 1.75 10.96
C ARG A 126 10.35 1.63 9.63
N PHE A 127 10.68 2.54 8.74
CA PHE A 127 10.12 2.61 7.39
C PHE A 127 11.22 2.66 6.36
N ALA A 128 11.07 1.89 5.29
CA ALA A 128 11.89 2.00 4.11
C ALA A 128 10.99 2.20 2.89
N PHE A 129 11.24 3.26 2.16
CA PHE A 129 10.55 3.59 0.93
C PHE A 129 11.56 3.60 -0.21
N VAL A 130 11.23 2.89 -1.28
CA VAL A 130 11.97 2.94 -2.53
C VAL A 130 10.98 3.24 -3.65
N LEU A 131 11.19 4.34 -4.33
CA LEU A 131 10.37 4.77 -5.45
C LEU A 131 11.18 4.69 -6.74
N THR A 132 10.53 4.48 -7.87
CA THR A 132 11.18 4.78 -9.15
C THR A 132 11.11 6.28 -9.43
N GLU A 133 12.07 6.83 -10.17
CA GLU A 133 12.01 8.22 -10.62
C GLU A 133 10.73 8.48 -11.43
N GLY A 134 10.26 7.49 -12.22
CA GLY A 134 8.98 7.55 -12.91
C GLY A 134 7.79 7.76 -11.97
N GLY A 135 7.76 7.04 -10.83
CA GLY A 135 6.73 7.21 -9.81
C GLY A 135 6.74 8.58 -9.15
N VAL A 136 7.94 9.20 -8.98
CA VAL A 136 8.08 10.56 -8.45
C VAL A 136 7.67 11.61 -9.49
N ARG A 137 7.85 11.34 -10.78
CA ARG A 137 7.49 12.24 -11.87
C ARG A 137 6.04 12.12 -12.35
N THR A 138 5.34 11.05 -11.97
CA THR A 138 3.90 10.88 -12.26
C THR A 138 3.08 11.74 -11.30
N TRP A 139 2.24 12.61 -11.85
CA TRP A 139 1.52 13.60 -11.07
C TRP A 139 0.02 13.65 -11.39
N PRO A 140 -0.84 13.78 -10.39
CA PRO A 140 -2.27 14.05 -10.55
C PRO A 140 -2.55 15.56 -10.58
N GLY A 141 -3.56 15.99 -11.34
CA GLY A 141 -4.06 17.36 -11.31
C GLY A 141 -3.14 18.39 -11.96
N SER A 142 -2.44 19.24 -11.19
CA SER A 142 -1.57 20.29 -11.69
C SER A 142 -0.11 20.06 -11.34
N PRO A 143 0.86 20.51 -12.20
CA PRO A 143 2.28 20.35 -11.91
C PRO A 143 2.74 21.17 -10.69
N SER A 144 2.05 22.22 -10.31
CA SER A 144 2.37 23.03 -9.12
C SER A 144 2.20 22.26 -7.81
N LEU A 145 1.27 21.31 -7.76
CA LEU A 145 1.07 20.40 -6.64
C LEU A 145 2.34 19.59 -6.32
N MET A 146 3.10 19.22 -7.36
CA MET A 146 4.30 18.41 -7.19
C MET A 146 5.43 19.15 -6.47
N LEU A 147 5.48 20.46 -6.51
CA LEU A 147 6.50 21.20 -5.78
C LEU A 147 6.36 20.99 -4.26
N ALA A 148 5.13 21.11 -3.73
CA ALA A 148 4.86 20.82 -2.32
C ALA A 148 5.06 19.31 -1.99
N GLN A 149 4.75 18.44 -2.93
CA GLN A 149 4.95 17.01 -2.75
C GLN A 149 6.43 16.61 -2.71
N LEU A 150 7.26 17.20 -3.54
CA LEU A 150 8.73 17.00 -3.53
C LEU A 150 9.35 17.54 -2.24
N ASP A 151 8.93 18.71 -1.78
CA ASP A 151 9.34 19.27 -0.49
C ASP A 151 8.96 18.32 0.67
N ARG A 152 7.77 17.70 0.61
CA ARG A 152 7.34 16.69 1.58
C ARG A 152 8.26 15.46 1.57
N LEU A 153 8.64 14.95 0.39
CA LEU A 153 9.61 13.84 0.29
C LEU A 153 10.96 14.21 0.92
N ALA A 154 11.49 15.39 0.62
CA ALA A 154 12.73 15.87 1.19
C ALA A 154 12.65 15.97 2.72
N GLN A 155 11.54 16.50 3.29
CA GLN A 155 11.34 16.57 4.73
C GLN A 155 11.27 15.19 5.38
N VAL A 156 10.51 14.25 4.82
CA VAL A 156 10.35 12.90 5.40
C VAL A 156 11.68 12.13 5.33
N SER A 157 12.50 12.34 4.31
CA SER A 157 13.80 11.68 4.18
C SER A 157 14.80 12.03 5.30
N THR A 158 14.55 13.11 6.05
CA THR A 158 15.40 13.51 7.20
C THR A 158 15.03 12.80 8.51
N LEU A 159 13.90 12.10 8.57
CA LEU A 159 13.47 11.39 9.78
C LEU A 159 14.41 10.19 10.04
N PRO A 160 14.93 10.02 11.27
CA PRO A 160 16.01 9.04 11.54
C PRO A 160 15.58 7.58 11.38
N HIS A 161 14.30 7.29 11.47
CA HIS A 161 13.71 5.95 11.33
C HIS A 161 13.07 5.73 9.95
N VAL A 162 13.21 6.69 9.05
CA VAL A 162 12.74 6.60 7.66
C VAL A 162 13.94 6.54 6.72
N ARG A 163 13.98 5.51 5.90
CA ARG A 163 14.92 5.41 4.79
C ARG A 163 14.15 5.63 3.48
N LEU A 164 14.34 6.76 2.82
CA LEU A 164 13.72 7.08 1.54
C LEU A 164 14.78 7.08 0.44
N GLY A 165 14.55 6.30 -0.62
CA GLY A 165 15.38 6.24 -1.81
C GLY A 165 14.56 6.34 -3.09
N VAL A 166 15.21 6.80 -4.16
CA VAL A 166 14.65 6.84 -5.52
C VAL A 166 15.60 6.12 -6.47
N VAL A 167 15.08 5.19 -7.27
CA VAL A 167 15.83 4.53 -8.35
C VAL A 167 15.80 5.44 -9.58
N PRO A 168 16.94 6.03 -9.99
CA PRO A 168 16.99 6.94 -11.13
C PRO A 168 16.76 6.23 -12.46
N TRP A 169 16.27 6.93 -13.47
CA TRP A 169 16.11 6.37 -14.83
C TRP A 169 17.41 5.95 -15.50
N LYS A 170 18.53 6.50 -15.07
CA LYS A 170 19.85 6.26 -15.67
C LYS A 170 20.55 5.03 -15.08
N VAL A 171 19.90 4.30 -14.19
CA VAL A 171 20.44 3.08 -13.57
C VAL A 171 19.84 1.86 -14.26
N GLU A 172 20.65 0.85 -14.51
CA GLU A 172 20.15 -0.45 -14.97
C GLU A 172 19.15 -1.01 -13.98
N ALA A 173 17.98 -1.42 -14.47
CA ALA A 173 16.94 -1.97 -13.60
C ALA A 173 17.39 -3.36 -13.08
N PRO A 174 17.59 -3.54 -11.77
CA PRO A 174 18.01 -4.82 -11.20
C PRO A 174 16.91 -5.88 -11.32
N VAL A 175 15.66 -5.44 -11.29
CA VAL A 175 14.44 -6.22 -11.48
C VAL A 175 13.46 -5.34 -12.23
N PHE A 176 12.61 -5.90 -13.09
CA PHE A 176 11.55 -5.11 -13.72
C PHE A 176 10.50 -4.70 -12.69
N PRO A 177 10.17 -3.41 -12.57
CA PRO A 177 9.21 -2.89 -11.59
C PRO A 177 7.77 -3.11 -12.06
N LEU A 178 7.32 -4.38 -12.10
CA LEU A 178 6.02 -4.77 -12.62
C LEU A 178 4.85 -4.11 -11.88
N HIS A 179 4.97 -3.98 -10.57
CA HIS A 179 3.96 -3.37 -9.70
C HIS A 179 4.61 -2.83 -8.42
N GLY A 180 3.90 -1.95 -7.71
CA GLY A 180 4.25 -1.57 -6.35
C GLY A 180 3.80 -2.62 -5.34
N PHE A 181 4.47 -2.68 -4.18
CA PHE A 181 4.10 -3.56 -3.07
C PHE A 181 4.56 -3.01 -1.73
N THR A 182 3.96 -3.51 -0.67
CA THR A 182 4.34 -3.20 0.72
C THR A 182 4.59 -4.50 1.48
N VAL A 183 5.75 -4.61 2.12
CA VAL A 183 6.07 -5.71 3.05
C VAL A 183 5.95 -5.22 4.48
N PHE A 184 5.24 -5.98 5.30
CA PHE A 184 4.99 -5.70 6.71
C PHE A 184 5.68 -6.76 7.57
N ASP A 185 6.62 -6.35 8.42
CA ASP A 185 7.35 -7.19 9.39
C ASP A 185 7.99 -8.47 8.78
N GLY A 186 8.25 -8.49 7.46
CA GLY A 186 8.78 -9.67 6.76
C GLY A 186 7.82 -10.87 6.73
N SER A 187 6.56 -10.68 7.03
CA SER A 187 5.57 -11.76 7.18
C SER A 187 4.34 -11.62 6.27
N VAL A 188 4.09 -10.43 5.77
CA VAL A 188 2.96 -10.15 4.86
C VAL A 188 3.43 -9.22 3.77
N SER A 189 3.09 -9.54 2.52
CA SER A 189 3.23 -8.62 1.39
C SER A 189 1.87 -8.25 0.81
N VAL A 190 1.69 -6.99 0.46
CA VAL A 190 0.46 -6.47 -0.16
C VAL A 190 0.78 -5.81 -1.47
N VAL A 191 0.11 -6.23 -2.52
CA VAL A 191 0.13 -5.63 -3.85
C VAL A 191 -1.20 -4.93 -4.09
N GLU A 192 -1.15 -3.61 -4.30
CA GLU A 192 -2.33 -2.82 -4.58
C GLU A 192 -2.67 -2.86 -6.08
N SER A 193 -3.94 -3.04 -6.41
CA SER A 193 -4.46 -2.95 -7.77
C SER A 193 -5.67 -2.02 -7.87
N LEU A 194 -6.09 -1.72 -9.09
CA LEU A 194 -7.28 -0.88 -9.33
C LEU A 194 -8.56 -1.45 -8.71
N THR A 195 -8.68 -2.77 -8.71
CA THR A 195 -9.90 -3.48 -8.30
C THR A 195 -9.84 -4.06 -6.89
N GLY A 196 -8.65 -4.15 -6.28
CA GLY A 196 -8.47 -4.75 -4.95
C GLY A 196 -7.00 -4.95 -4.61
N ASP A 197 -6.74 -5.39 -3.39
CA ASP A 197 -5.41 -5.67 -2.88
C ASP A 197 -5.18 -7.17 -2.80
N LEU A 198 -4.04 -7.64 -3.30
CA LEU A 198 -3.58 -8.99 -3.12
C LEU A 198 -2.73 -9.05 -1.84
N THR A 199 -3.15 -9.84 -0.86
CA THR A 199 -2.39 -10.07 0.37
C THR A 199 -1.73 -11.44 0.31
N LEU A 200 -0.40 -11.47 0.39
CA LEU A 200 0.45 -12.65 0.33
C LEU A 200 1.04 -12.91 1.71
N THR A 201 1.02 -14.16 2.16
CA THR A 201 1.50 -14.58 3.49
C THR A 201 2.36 -15.85 3.42
N GLU A 202 2.44 -16.49 2.27
CA GLU A 202 3.34 -17.62 2.08
C GLU A 202 4.80 -17.13 2.10
N ALA A 203 5.64 -17.81 2.87
CA ALA A 203 7.02 -17.38 3.10
C ALA A 203 7.81 -17.18 1.80
N ALA A 204 7.58 -18.02 0.79
CA ALA A 204 8.25 -17.91 -0.51
C ALA A 204 7.80 -16.67 -1.30
N GLU A 205 6.52 -16.30 -1.22
CA GLU A 205 5.97 -15.13 -1.91
C GLU A 205 6.44 -13.83 -1.23
N VAL A 206 6.42 -13.80 0.10
CA VAL A 206 6.93 -12.66 0.88
C VAL A 206 8.43 -12.50 0.65
N GLY A 207 9.20 -13.60 0.70
CA GLY A 207 10.64 -13.60 0.44
C GLY A 207 11.00 -13.06 -0.95
N ALA A 208 10.22 -13.41 -1.99
CA ALA A 208 10.43 -12.87 -3.33
C ALA A 208 10.25 -11.34 -3.40
N HIS A 209 9.29 -10.78 -2.63
CA HIS A 209 9.10 -9.33 -2.53
C HIS A 209 10.22 -8.66 -1.72
N GLU A 210 10.72 -9.30 -0.65
CA GLU A 210 11.86 -8.79 0.12
C GLU A 210 13.14 -8.77 -0.73
N GLU A 211 13.40 -9.81 -1.51
CA GLU A 211 14.53 -9.87 -2.45
C GLU A 211 14.43 -8.76 -3.51
N ALA A 212 13.25 -8.59 -4.12
CA ALA A 212 13.01 -7.54 -5.09
C ALA A 212 13.18 -6.14 -4.46
N PHE A 213 12.65 -5.93 -3.23
CA PHE A 213 12.85 -4.68 -2.50
C PHE A 213 14.33 -4.42 -2.24
N GLY A 214 15.09 -5.42 -1.82
CA GLY A 214 16.54 -5.33 -1.59
C GLY A 214 17.30 -4.93 -2.87
N ALA A 215 16.93 -5.51 -4.02
CA ALA A 215 17.51 -5.17 -5.30
C ALA A 215 17.23 -3.71 -5.70
N PHE A 216 15.99 -3.24 -5.56
CA PHE A 216 15.65 -1.83 -5.82
C PHE A 216 16.32 -0.88 -4.82
N ALA A 217 16.40 -1.25 -3.55
CA ALA A 217 17.04 -0.45 -2.51
C ALA A 217 18.56 -0.27 -2.77
N ASN A 218 19.21 -1.26 -3.35
CA ASN A 218 20.62 -1.17 -3.74
C ASN A 218 20.86 -0.31 -4.98
N ALA A 219 19.86 -0.16 -5.85
CA ALA A 219 19.92 0.67 -7.05
C ALA A 219 19.45 2.12 -6.80
N ALA A 220 18.87 2.40 -5.64
CA ALA A 220 18.33 3.69 -5.30
C ALA A 220 19.39 4.66 -4.77
N VAL A 221 19.20 5.95 -5.01
CA VAL A 221 19.98 7.04 -4.41
C VAL A 221 19.32 7.53 -3.13
N TYR A 222 20.13 7.97 -2.15
CA TYR A 222 19.73 8.38 -0.80
C TYR A 222 20.44 9.67 -0.38
N GLY A 223 19.99 10.29 0.70
CA GLY A 223 20.66 11.45 1.31
C GLY A 223 20.89 12.58 0.30
N GLY A 224 22.12 13.10 0.21
CA GLY A 224 22.43 14.22 -0.67
C GLY A 224 22.22 13.94 -2.16
N GLU A 225 22.40 12.71 -2.63
CA GLU A 225 22.09 12.33 -4.02
C GLU A 225 20.58 12.33 -4.28
N LEU A 226 19.78 11.90 -3.31
CA LEU A 226 18.32 12.01 -3.37
C LEU A 226 17.88 13.48 -3.39
N GLU A 227 18.43 14.31 -2.54
CA GLU A 227 18.11 15.74 -2.51
C GLU A 227 18.42 16.42 -3.85
N ALA A 228 19.57 16.10 -4.46
CA ALA A 228 19.93 16.60 -5.78
C ALA A 228 18.91 16.16 -6.84
N LEU A 229 18.55 14.88 -6.88
CA LEU A 229 17.55 14.35 -7.82
C LEU A 229 16.17 14.99 -7.62
N LEU A 230 15.69 15.14 -6.38
CA LEU A 230 14.43 15.82 -6.09
C LEU A 230 14.48 17.29 -6.52
N GLY A 231 15.63 17.95 -6.36
CA GLY A 231 15.88 19.31 -6.84
C GLY A 231 15.78 19.45 -8.37
N GLU A 232 16.36 18.51 -9.12
CA GLU A 232 16.24 18.43 -10.58
C GLU A 232 14.78 18.24 -11.01
N ILE A 233 14.08 17.29 -10.40
CA ILE A 233 12.65 17.04 -10.68
C ILE A 233 11.81 18.29 -10.37
N ALA A 234 12.09 18.98 -9.26
CA ALA A 234 11.39 20.21 -8.93
C ALA A 234 11.66 21.35 -9.93
N ALA A 235 12.87 21.44 -10.50
CA ALA A 235 13.17 22.39 -11.56
C ALA A 235 12.35 22.13 -12.82
N ASP A 236 12.21 20.85 -13.23
CA ASP A 236 11.39 20.46 -14.36
C ASP A 236 9.92 20.83 -14.15
N PHE A 237 9.37 20.59 -12.96
CA PHE A 237 7.99 20.99 -12.63
C PHE A 237 7.80 22.51 -12.60
N ARG A 238 8.80 23.30 -12.13
CA ARG A 238 8.71 24.77 -12.18
C ARG A 238 8.67 25.28 -13.62
N GLU A 239 9.44 24.65 -14.50
CA GLU A 239 9.41 25.01 -15.91
C GLU A 239 8.07 24.66 -16.57
N LEU A 240 7.53 23.48 -16.27
CA LEU A 240 6.22 23.05 -16.75
C LEU A 240 5.10 23.99 -16.27
N VAL A 241 5.14 24.45 -15.02
CA VAL A 241 4.18 25.45 -14.49
C VAL A 241 4.26 26.77 -15.27
N LYS A 242 5.44 27.24 -15.63
CA LYS A 242 5.61 28.47 -16.43
C LYS A 242 5.01 28.32 -17.82
N GLN A 243 5.27 27.17 -18.48
CA GLN A 243 4.76 26.89 -19.84
C GLN A 243 3.22 26.81 -19.89
N LEU A 244 2.59 26.29 -18.82
CA LEU A 244 1.13 26.20 -18.76
C LEU A 244 0.43 27.55 -18.42
N ASN A 245 1.18 28.51 -17.86
CA ASN A 245 0.66 29.83 -17.50
C ASN A 245 0.98 30.91 -18.56
N SER A 246 1.72 30.57 -19.62
CA SER A 246 2.07 31.43 -20.76
C SER A 246 1.10 31.22 -21.92
#